data_b6c4f8dcf27091b0c9d88a6f1c67a2e3
#
_entry.id   b6c4f8dcf27091b0c9d88a6f1c67a2e3
#
_cell.length_a   1.000
_cell.length_b   1.000
_cell.length_c   1.000
_cell.angle_alpha   90.00
_cell.angle_beta   90.00
_cell.angle_gamma   90.00
#
_symmetry.space_group_name_H-M   'P 1'
#
loop_
_entity.id
_entity.type
_entity.pdbx_description
1 polymer ?
#
loop_
_entity_poly.entity_id
_entity_poly.type
_entity_poly.pdbx_seq_one_letter_code
_entity_poly.pdbx_strand_id
1 'polypeptide(L)'
;MIILLQIGTPEYGDAFRIARRVAARGKKILILFTGEGCKLTADPRLMESLDFARLFALKYDVEKPADNVELIDYDGWVKLLAYCSKTVSWT
;
A
#
# COMPACT_ATOMS: atom_id res chain seq x y z
N MET A 1 11.70 9.32 8.28
CA MET A 1 11.11 7.99 8.56
C MET A 1 10.33 7.53 7.35
N ILE A 2 10.48 6.28 6.98
CA ILE A 2 9.76 5.66 5.87
C ILE A 2 8.87 4.56 6.45
N ILE A 3 7.58 4.65 6.20
CA ILE A 3 6.59 3.74 6.78
C ILE A 3 5.97 2.88 5.69
N LEU A 4 5.97 1.58 5.89
CA LEU A 4 5.25 0.63 5.04
C LEU A 4 3.91 0.28 5.69
N LEU A 5 2.82 0.60 5.01
CA LEU A 5 1.48 0.20 5.42
C LEU A 5 1.06 -1.01 4.59
N GLN A 6 0.85 -2.14 5.22
CA GLN A 6 0.40 -3.36 4.55
C GLN A 6 -1.11 -3.52 4.71
N ILE A 7 -1.83 -3.60 3.60
CA ILE A 7 -3.29 -3.74 3.57
C ILE A 7 -3.64 -5.15 3.10
N GLY A 8 -4.06 -6.00 4.03
CA GLY A 8 -4.44 -7.39 3.75
C GLY A 8 -5.94 -7.65 3.69
N THR A 9 -6.76 -6.61 3.82
CA THR A 9 -8.21 -6.71 3.79
C THR A 9 -8.83 -5.57 2.99
N PRO A 10 -9.95 -5.80 2.27
CA PRO A 10 -10.67 -4.70 1.63
C PRO A 10 -11.36 -3.77 2.63
N GLU A 11 -11.49 -4.20 3.87
CA GLU A 11 -12.08 -3.38 4.94
C GLU A 11 -11.01 -2.51 5.59
N TYR A 12 -10.63 -1.43 4.89
CA TYR A 12 -9.50 -0.60 5.33
C TYR A 12 -9.86 0.44 6.41
N GLY A 13 -11.15 0.64 6.71
CA GLY A 13 -11.57 1.56 7.77
C GLY A 13 -10.89 2.92 7.68
N ASP A 14 -10.18 3.32 8.74
CA ASP A 14 -9.49 4.60 8.82
C ASP A 14 -8.03 4.55 8.37
N ALA A 15 -7.55 3.40 7.86
CA ALA A 15 -6.13 3.20 7.56
C ALA A 15 -5.57 4.29 6.65
N PHE A 16 -6.28 4.62 5.56
CA PHE A 16 -5.79 5.61 4.59
C PHE A 16 -5.91 7.03 5.12
N ARG A 17 -6.92 7.32 5.93
CA ARG A 17 -7.05 8.62 6.56
C ARG A 17 -5.90 8.89 7.52
N ILE A 18 -5.53 7.89 8.32
CA ILE A 18 -4.40 7.98 9.24
C ILE A 18 -3.10 8.12 8.46
N ALA A 19 -2.92 7.33 7.40
CA ALA A 19 -1.72 7.41 6.57
C ALA A 19 -1.56 8.79 5.94
N ARG A 20 -2.65 9.39 5.45
CA ARG A 20 -2.63 10.75 4.89
C ARG A 20 -2.17 11.78 5.91
N ARG A 21 -2.64 11.67 7.15
CA ARG A 21 -2.21 12.58 8.23
C ARG A 21 -0.73 12.44 8.54
N VAL A 22 -0.24 11.21 8.56
CA VAL A 22 1.17 10.92 8.82
C VAL A 22 2.03 11.47 7.69
N ALA A 23 1.60 11.31 6.44
CA ALA A 23 2.29 11.84 5.28
C ALA A 23 2.34 13.38 5.32
N ALA A 24 1.27 14.03 5.77
CA ALA A 24 1.21 15.48 5.89
C ALA A 24 2.21 16.04 6.90
N ARG A 25 2.71 15.18 7.80
CA ARG A 25 3.75 15.54 8.78
C ARG A 25 5.17 15.31 8.24
N GLY A 26 5.31 15.07 6.95
CA GLY A 26 6.61 14.88 6.31
C GLY A 26 7.15 13.47 6.32
N LYS A 27 6.35 12.48 6.70
CA LYS A 27 6.73 11.07 6.65
C LYS A 27 6.51 10.51 5.25
N LYS A 28 7.41 9.66 4.79
CA LYS A 28 7.25 8.97 3.51
C LYS A 28 6.44 7.70 3.73
N ILE A 29 5.37 7.54 2.97
CA ILE A 29 4.47 6.39 3.08
C ILE A 29 4.55 5.52 1.83
N LEU A 30 4.72 4.22 2.04
CA LEU A 30 4.56 3.21 1.00
C LEU A 30 3.39 2.32 1.42
N ILE A 31 2.53 1.94 0.48
CA ILE A 31 1.38 1.08 0.76
C ILE A 31 1.52 -0.18 -0.08
N LEU A 32 1.45 -1.33 0.58
CA LEU A 32 1.50 -2.64 -0.08
C LEU A 32 0.18 -3.36 0.15
N PHE A 33 -0.48 -3.72 -0.94
CA PHE A 33 -1.70 -4.54 -0.90
C PHE A 33 -1.34 -6.02 -1.03
N THR A 34 -1.88 -6.84 -0.14
CA THR A 34 -1.65 -8.29 -0.13
C THR A 34 -2.97 -9.03 0.02
N GLY A 35 -3.03 -10.25 -0.47
CA GLY A 35 -4.20 -11.11 -0.32
C GLY A 35 -5.51 -10.44 -0.75
N GLU A 36 -6.50 -10.47 0.12
CA GLU A 36 -7.82 -9.88 -0.14
C GLU A 36 -7.77 -8.36 -0.26
N GLY A 37 -6.77 -7.70 0.33
CA GLY A 37 -6.57 -6.26 0.18
C GLY A 37 -6.28 -5.83 -1.26
N CYS A 38 -5.78 -6.75 -2.08
CA CYS A 38 -5.51 -6.48 -3.50
C CYS A 38 -6.77 -6.15 -4.31
N LYS A 39 -7.94 -6.51 -3.83
CA LYS A 39 -9.21 -6.13 -4.47
C LYS A 39 -9.37 -4.62 -4.57
N LEU A 40 -8.81 -3.87 -3.65
CA LEU A 40 -8.86 -2.40 -3.65
C LEU A 40 -8.10 -1.79 -4.83
N THR A 41 -7.09 -2.48 -5.36
CA THR A 41 -6.26 -1.95 -6.44
C THR A 41 -7.00 -1.85 -7.78
N ALA A 42 -8.15 -2.51 -7.91
CA ALA A 42 -8.98 -2.43 -9.11
C ALA A 42 -9.85 -1.17 -9.14
N ASP A 43 -9.88 -0.39 -8.06
CA ASP A 43 -10.64 0.86 -7.97
C ASP A 43 -9.73 2.05 -8.28
N PRO A 44 -9.79 2.61 -9.51
CA PRO A 44 -8.89 3.71 -9.89
C PRO A 44 -9.12 4.97 -9.06
N ARG A 45 -10.35 5.24 -8.65
CA ARG A 45 -10.65 6.44 -7.85
C ARG A 45 -10.00 6.36 -6.47
N LEU A 46 -10.08 5.18 -5.84
CA LEU A 46 -9.44 4.98 -4.55
C LEU A 46 -7.93 5.10 -4.69
N MET A 47 -7.35 4.45 -5.70
CA MET A 47 -5.90 4.50 -5.92
C MET A 47 -5.41 5.91 -6.22
N GLU A 48 -6.16 6.70 -6.99
CA GLU A 48 -5.82 8.10 -7.25
C GLU A 48 -5.86 8.95 -5.98
N SER A 49 -6.77 8.64 -5.07
CA SER A 49 -6.88 9.38 -3.80
C SER A 49 -5.68 9.15 -2.89
N LEU A 50 -4.89 8.11 -3.15
CA LEU A 50 -3.70 7.76 -2.37
C LEU A 50 -2.43 8.36 -2.99
N ASP A 51 -2.52 9.54 -3.55
CA ASP A 51 -1.42 10.22 -4.25
C ASP A 51 -0.27 10.65 -3.32
N PHE A 52 -0.48 10.62 -2.02
CA PHE A 52 0.55 10.93 -1.02
C PHE A 52 1.53 9.77 -0.80
N ALA A 53 1.29 8.61 -1.41
CA ALA A 53 2.07 7.39 -1.17
C ALA A 53 2.42 6.69 -2.47
N ARG A 54 3.49 5.89 -2.45
CA ARG A 54 3.75 4.94 -3.53
C ARG A 54 2.95 3.66 -3.24
N LEU A 55 2.33 3.11 -4.28
CA LEU A 55 1.42 1.98 -4.17
C LEU A 55 2.04 0.73 -4.79
N PHE A 56 1.98 -0.38 -4.06
CA PHE A 56 2.50 -1.68 -4.48
C PHE A 56 1.46 -2.75 -4.23
N ALA A 57 1.51 -3.81 -5.00
CA ALA A 57 0.69 -5.00 -4.77
C ALA A 57 1.46 -6.25 -5.12
N LEU A 58 1.20 -7.36 -4.41
CA LEU A 58 1.78 -8.64 -4.76
C LEU A 58 1.17 -9.13 -6.07
N LYS A 59 2.01 -9.36 -7.07
CA LYS A 59 1.57 -9.74 -8.42
C LYS A 59 0.77 -11.05 -8.45
N TYR A 60 0.92 -11.89 -7.44
CA TYR A 60 0.22 -13.17 -7.36
C TYR A 60 -1.24 -13.02 -6.93
N ASP A 61 -1.60 -11.90 -6.35
CA ASP A 61 -2.93 -11.64 -5.78
C ASP A 61 -3.74 -10.65 -6.60
N VAL A 62 -3.20 -10.15 -7.70
CA VAL A 62 -3.80 -9.08 -8.50
C VAL A 62 -3.84 -9.46 -9.97
N GLU A 63 -4.98 -9.22 -10.64
CA GLU A 63 -5.10 -9.42 -12.09
C GLU A 63 -4.91 -8.12 -12.86
N LYS A 64 -5.67 -7.09 -12.50
CA LYS A 64 -5.64 -5.78 -13.17
C LYS A 64 -5.64 -4.63 -12.16
N PRO A 65 -4.45 -4.21 -11.70
CA PRO A 65 -4.38 -3.06 -10.80
C PRO A 65 -4.56 -1.75 -11.57
N ALA A 66 -4.89 -0.67 -10.85
CA ALA A 66 -4.85 0.67 -11.42
C ALA A 66 -3.42 1.03 -11.86
N ASP A 67 -3.28 2.01 -12.76
CA ASP A 67 -2.01 2.35 -13.39
C ASP A 67 -0.93 2.80 -12.41
N ASN A 68 -1.30 3.40 -11.29
CA ASN A 68 -0.35 3.90 -10.31
C ASN A 68 0.07 2.85 -9.26
N VAL A 69 -0.32 1.59 -9.45
CA VAL A 69 0.06 0.49 -8.56
C VAL A 69 1.16 -0.33 -9.21
N GLU A 70 2.30 -0.44 -8.54
CA GLU A 70 3.43 -1.25 -9.01
C GLU A 70 3.30 -2.67 -8.49
N LEU A 71 3.40 -3.66 -9.39
CA LEU A 71 3.36 -5.07 -9.01
C LEU A 71 4.74 -5.55 -8.58
N ILE A 72 4.81 -6.26 -7.47
CA ILE A 72 6.06 -6.81 -6.94
C ILE A 72 5.89 -8.29 -6.62
N ASP A 73 7.01 -9.01 -6.59
CA ASP A 73 7.08 -10.39 -6.14
C ASP A 73 7.49 -10.44 -4.66
N TYR A 74 7.75 -11.65 -4.14
CA TYR A 74 8.15 -11.82 -2.75
C TYR A 74 9.52 -11.19 -2.47
N ASP A 75 10.44 -11.23 -3.43
CA ASP A 75 11.73 -10.55 -3.28
C ASP A 75 11.56 -9.05 -3.15
N GLY A 76 10.66 -8.48 -3.95
CA GLY A 76 10.31 -7.07 -3.85
C GLY A 76 9.72 -6.72 -2.48
N TRP A 77 8.89 -7.60 -1.93
CA TRP A 77 8.31 -7.42 -0.60
C TRP A 77 9.41 -7.38 0.46
N VAL A 78 10.33 -8.33 0.42
CA VAL A 78 11.46 -8.36 1.36
C VAL A 78 12.29 -7.07 1.27
N LYS A 79 12.53 -6.58 0.05
CA LYS A 79 13.25 -5.33 -0.16
C LYS A 79 12.51 -4.12 0.44
N LEU A 80 11.17 -4.09 0.32
CA LEU A 80 10.38 -3.03 0.96
C LEU A 80 10.50 -3.08 2.48
N LEU A 81 10.43 -4.27 3.07
CA LEU A 81 10.58 -4.44 4.50
C LEU A 81 11.94 -3.95 5.00
N ALA A 82 12.99 -4.21 4.22
CA ALA A 82 14.34 -3.76 4.56
C ALA A 82 14.52 -2.25 4.38
N TYR A 83 13.85 -1.66 3.38
CA TYR A 83 13.95 -0.25 3.06
C TYR A 83 13.20 0.63 4.06
N CYS A 84 12.06 0.16 4.57
CA CYS A 84 11.20 0.96 5.44
C CYS A 84 11.64 0.89 6.90
N SER A 85 11.54 2.02 7.59
CA SER A 85 11.90 2.12 9.01
C SER A 85 10.88 1.46 9.91
N LYS A 86 9.62 1.43 9.49
CA LYS A 86 8.52 0.90 10.27
C LYS A 86 7.49 0.25 9.35
N THR A 87 6.93 -0.86 9.81
CA THR A 87 5.85 -1.57 9.10
C THR A 87 4.61 -1.62 9.97
N VAL A 88 3.48 -1.25 9.39
CA VAL A 88 2.16 -1.32 10.03
C VAL A 88 1.27 -2.22 9.19
N SER A 89 0.68 -3.24 9.79
CA SER A 89 -0.21 -4.18 9.09
C SER A 89 -1.66 -3.89 9.44
N TRP A 90 -2.49 -3.82 8.42
CA TRP A 90 -3.93 -3.63 8.53
C TRP A 90 -4.61 -4.85 7.92
N THR A 91 -5.05 -5.74 8.79
CA THR A 91 -5.63 -7.03 8.36
C THR A 91 -6.94 -7.34 9.06
#